data_aa989a0da3ce997c70cbf8ecd60ceded
#
_entry.id   aa989a0da3ce997c70cbf8ecd60ceded
#
_cell.length_a   1.000
_cell.length_b   1.000
_cell.length_c   1.000
_cell.angle_alpha   90.00
_cell.angle_beta   90.00
_cell.angle_gamma   90.00
#
_symmetry.space_group_name_H-M   'P 1'
#
loop_
_entity.id
_entity.type
_entity.pdbx_description
1 polymer ?
#
loop_
_entity_poly.entity_id
_entity_poly.type
_entity_poly.pdbx_seq_one_letter_code
_entity_poly.pdbx_strand_id
1 'polypeptide(L)'
;MGPSLVGWWPWRRLVGWWPWRRATVRGPSMSPTLSDGDVLLVSLRARPRPGAVVLVRWAHRPGQLSVKRAVGRHGNGWWVQGDNPHASTDSRHLGSATPVAVALARLHPTPRTLRRPTPTWRPPHSAGSAG
;
A
#
# COMPACT_ATOMS: atom_id res chain seq x y z
N MET A 1 3.38 -13.88 13.11
CA MET A 1 3.35 -13.32 13.27
C MET A 1 3.03 -12.39 12.77
N GLY A 2 2.55 -12.13 12.64
CA GLY A 2 2.11 -11.20 12.27
C GLY A 2 2.80 -10.52 11.55
N PRO A 3 2.95 -10.73 11.23
CA PRO A 3 3.56 -10.44 10.41
C PRO A 3 4.21 -9.31 10.10
N SER A 4 4.20 -8.91 9.01
CA SER A 4 4.95 -7.80 8.56
C SER A 4 4.83 -6.57 9.41
N LEU A 5 3.77 -6.50 10.18
CA LEU A 5 3.57 -5.34 11.03
C LEU A 5 3.80 -5.63 12.49
N VAL A 6 4.32 -6.76 12.75
CA VAL A 6 4.45 -7.21 14.07
C VAL A 6 5.31 -6.34 14.92
N GLY A 7 6.28 -5.74 14.39
CA GLY A 7 7.18 -4.92 15.18
C GLY A 7 6.56 -3.73 15.85
N TRP A 8 5.36 -3.37 15.49
CA TRP A 8 4.71 -2.23 16.12
C TRP A 8 3.74 -2.61 17.23
N TRP A 9 3.53 -3.89 17.41
CA TRP A 9 2.63 -4.35 18.39
C TRP A 9 2.85 -3.80 19.79
N PRO A 10 4.02 -3.93 20.39
CA PRO A 10 4.23 -3.33 21.71
C PRO A 10 4.27 -1.81 21.68
N TRP A 11 4.61 -1.23 20.59
CA TRP A 11 4.67 0.21 20.43
C TRP A 11 3.32 0.87 20.58
N ARG A 12 2.28 0.16 20.23
CA ARG A 12 0.94 0.73 20.25
C ARG A 12 0.56 1.28 21.62
N ARG A 13 1.06 0.68 22.67
CA ARG A 13 0.76 1.16 24.00
C ARG A 13 1.51 2.43 24.33
N LEU A 14 2.74 2.52 23.88
CA LEU A 14 3.59 3.64 24.21
C LEU A 14 3.38 4.82 23.29
N VAL A 15 3.10 4.55 22.02
CA VAL A 15 3.02 5.57 21.00
C VAL A 15 1.75 5.45 20.18
N GLY A 16 0.67 5.08 20.80
CA GLY A 16 -0.60 4.91 20.10
C GLY A 16 -1.08 6.15 19.37
N TRP A 17 -0.70 7.33 19.84
CA TRP A 17 -1.03 8.59 19.19
C TRP A 17 -0.11 8.91 18.03
N TRP A 18 1.03 8.21 17.90
CA TRP A 18 2.01 8.48 16.85
C TRP A 18 1.51 7.90 15.54
N PRO A 19 1.42 8.71 14.47
CA PRO A 19 0.82 8.25 13.22
C PRO A 19 1.73 7.41 12.35
N TRP A 20 3.02 7.32 12.65
CA TRP A 20 3.98 6.64 11.80
C TRP A 20 4.28 5.24 12.31
N ARG A 21 4.45 4.32 11.36
CA ARG A 21 4.77 2.93 11.66
C ARG A 21 5.77 2.42 10.63
N ARG A 22 6.33 1.27 10.93
CA ARG A 22 7.16 0.55 9.98
C ARG A 22 6.36 -0.59 9.40
N ALA A 23 6.63 -0.90 8.11
CA ALA A 23 6.04 -2.05 7.47
C ALA A 23 7.10 -2.71 6.61
N THR A 24 7.08 -4.02 6.55
CA THR A 24 8.03 -4.79 5.73
C THR A 24 7.34 -5.26 4.47
N VAL A 25 7.97 -5.03 3.33
CA VAL A 25 7.46 -5.49 2.04
C VAL A 25 7.62 -7.00 1.96
N ARG A 26 6.57 -7.68 1.54
CA ARG A 26 6.58 -9.12 1.33
C ARG A 26 6.26 -9.42 -0.12
N GLY A 27 7.09 -10.24 -0.73
CA GLY A 27 6.89 -10.70 -2.08
C GLY A 27 7.31 -9.71 -3.13
N PRO A 28 7.18 -10.09 -4.42
CA PRO A 28 7.71 -9.31 -5.53
C PRO A 28 6.72 -8.37 -6.19
N SER A 29 5.51 -8.20 -5.68
CA SER A 29 4.47 -7.47 -6.40
C SER A 29 4.83 -6.01 -6.69
N MET A 30 5.71 -5.41 -5.92
CA MET A 30 6.13 -4.02 -6.10
C MET A 30 7.50 -3.88 -6.74
N SER A 31 8.10 -4.96 -7.16
CA SER A 31 9.37 -4.93 -7.87
C SER A 31 9.19 -4.23 -9.23
N PRO A 32 10.13 -3.45 -9.69
CA PRO A 32 11.44 -3.17 -9.09
C PRO A 32 11.45 -2.01 -8.10
N THR A 33 10.32 -1.36 -7.90
CA THR A 33 10.25 -0.19 -7.03
C THR A 33 10.62 -0.55 -5.59
N LEU A 34 10.04 -1.63 -5.11
CA LEU A 34 10.30 -2.15 -3.77
C LEU A 34 10.56 -3.63 -3.88
N SER A 35 11.43 -4.14 -3.03
CA SER A 35 11.82 -5.54 -3.02
C SER A 35 11.36 -6.21 -1.73
N ASP A 36 11.19 -7.52 -1.79
CA ASP A 36 10.89 -8.30 -0.60
C ASP A 36 11.91 -7.99 0.49
N GLY A 37 11.43 -7.72 1.69
CA GLY A 37 12.30 -7.40 2.81
C GLY A 37 12.56 -5.92 3.02
N ASP A 38 12.21 -5.06 2.07
CA ASP A 38 12.37 -3.62 2.26
C ASP A 38 11.51 -3.16 3.43
N VAL A 39 12.02 -2.19 4.19
CA VAL A 39 11.30 -1.62 5.32
C VAL A 39 10.83 -0.23 4.96
N LEU A 40 9.56 0.02 5.19
CA LEU A 40 8.91 1.28 4.83
C LEU A 40 8.50 2.06 6.08
N LEU A 41 8.56 3.37 5.96
CA LEU A 41 7.90 4.27 6.91
C LEU A 41 6.51 4.54 6.36
N VAL A 42 5.48 4.21 7.12
CA VAL A 42 4.11 4.42 6.70
C VAL A 42 3.39 5.35 7.67
N SER A 43 2.45 6.12 7.13
CA SER A 43 1.62 7.03 7.92
C SER A 43 0.20 6.49 7.99
N LEU A 44 -0.33 6.41 9.19
CA LEU A 44 -1.71 6.00 9.41
C LEU A 44 -2.69 7.14 9.15
N ARG A 45 -2.20 8.37 9.05
CA ARG A 45 -3.06 9.55 8.88
C ARG A 45 -3.00 10.17 7.50
N ALA A 46 -1.95 9.91 6.74
CA ALA A 46 -1.84 10.48 5.41
C ALA A 46 -2.96 9.93 4.53
N ARG A 47 -3.48 10.77 3.66
CA ARG A 47 -4.54 10.38 2.76
C ARG A 47 -3.94 9.78 1.49
N PRO A 48 -4.48 8.67 1.01
CA PRO A 48 -4.05 8.11 -0.26
C PRO A 48 -4.31 9.09 -1.40
N ARG A 49 -3.41 9.06 -2.38
CA ARG A 49 -3.56 9.83 -3.62
C ARG A 49 -3.15 8.93 -4.76
N PRO A 50 -3.68 9.16 -5.97
CA PRO A 50 -3.23 8.40 -7.12
C PRO A 50 -1.71 8.45 -7.25
N GLY A 51 -1.10 7.28 -7.45
CA GLY A 51 0.34 7.14 -7.52
C GLY A 51 1.04 6.88 -6.20
N ALA A 52 0.36 7.03 -5.08
CA ALA A 52 0.97 6.77 -3.79
C ALA A 52 1.14 5.26 -3.57
N VAL A 53 2.18 4.88 -2.84
CA VAL A 53 2.35 3.52 -2.37
C VAL A 53 1.54 3.41 -1.08
N VAL A 54 0.66 2.42 -1.01
CA VAL A 54 -0.26 2.28 0.11
C VAL A 54 -0.24 0.86 0.67
N LEU A 55 -0.58 0.77 1.94
CA LEU A 55 -0.80 -0.49 2.61
C LEU A 55 -2.30 -0.72 2.60
N VAL A 56 -2.75 -1.82 2.05
CA VAL A 56 -4.18 -2.05 1.88
C VAL A 56 -4.62 -3.37 2.50
N ARG A 57 -5.90 -3.42 2.82
CA ARG A 57 -6.58 -4.62 3.29
C ARG A 57 -7.62 -4.99 2.25
N TRP A 58 -7.70 -6.29 1.97
CA TRP A 58 -8.69 -6.82 1.04
C TRP A 58 -9.87 -7.38 1.81
N ALA A 59 -11.08 -7.15 1.31
CA ALA A 59 -12.29 -7.58 2.01
C ALA A 59 -12.33 -9.09 2.26
N HIS A 60 -11.88 -9.88 1.29
CA HIS A 60 -11.89 -11.33 1.40
C HIS A 60 -10.72 -11.90 2.20
N ARG A 61 -9.77 -11.07 2.59
CA ARG A 61 -8.62 -11.47 3.39
C ARG A 61 -8.28 -10.38 4.39
N PRO A 62 -9.18 -10.11 5.34
CA PRO A 62 -9.03 -8.94 6.20
C PRO A 62 -7.80 -8.99 7.12
N GLY A 63 -7.27 -10.18 7.38
CA GLY A 63 -6.07 -10.31 8.21
C GLY A 63 -4.77 -10.12 7.45
N GLN A 64 -4.82 -9.96 6.14
CA GLN A 64 -3.63 -9.84 5.32
C GLN A 64 -3.52 -8.43 4.76
N LEU A 65 -2.35 -7.81 4.93
CA LEU A 65 -2.06 -6.51 4.35
C LEU A 65 -1.16 -6.67 3.15
N SER A 66 -1.37 -5.81 2.15
CA SER A 66 -0.56 -5.81 0.94
C SER A 66 -0.05 -4.41 0.67
N VAL A 67 1.15 -4.31 0.11
CA VAL A 67 1.72 -3.05 -0.34
C VAL A 67 1.44 -2.93 -1.83
N LYS A 68 0.77 -1.87 -2.23
CA LYS A 68 0.36 -1.67 -3.61
C LYS A 68 0.45 -0.20 -3.97
N ARG A 69 0.26 0.10 -5.25
CA ARG A 69 0.22 1.49 -5.72
C ARG A 69 -1.23 1.89 -5.92
N ALA A 70 -1.61 3.03 -5.34
CA ALA A 70 -2.96 3.54 -5.48
C ALA A 70 -3.18 4.04 -6.91
N VAL A 71 -4.33 3.69 -7.48
CA VAL A 71 -4.70 4.10 -8.83
C VAL A 71 -5.77 5.19 -8.77
N GLY A 72 -6.82 4.97 -8.00
CA GLY A 72 -7.90 5.93 -7.87
C GLY A 72 -8.97 5.45 -6.91
N ARG A 73 -9.76 6.36 -6.42
CA ARG A 73 -10.86 6.01 -5.51
C ARG A 73 -11.94 5.25 -6.26
N HIS A 74 -12.59 4.34 -5.54
CA HIS A 74 -13.70 3.59 -6.08
C HIS A 74 -14.64 3.23 -4.92
N GLY A 75 -15.78 3.88 -4.87
CA GLY A 75 -16.72 3.68 -3.76
C GLY A 75 -16.05 4.08 -2.45
N ASN A 76 -16.10 3.20 -1.47
CA ASN A 76 -15.45 3.43 -0.18
C ASN A 76 -14.00 2.95 -0.15
N GLY A 77 -13.51 2.42 -1.23
CA GLY A 77 -12.16 1.88 -1.31
C GLY A 77 -11.36 2.51 -2.44
N TRP A 78 -10.34 1.79 -2.84
CA TRP A 78 -9.41 2.24 -3.87
C TRP A 78 -9.08 1.12 -4.84
N TRP A 79 -8.96 1.50 -6.11
CA TRP A 79 -8.32 0.63 -7.08
C TRP A 79 -6.82 0.72 -6.85
N VAL A 80 -6.15 -0.43 -6.76
CA VAL A 80 -4.70 -0.48 -6.53
C VAL A 80 -4.06 -1.50 -7.47
N GLN A 81 -2.78 -1.33 -7.73
CA GLN A 81 -2.02 -2.26 -8.56
C GLN A 81 -0.63 -2.46 -8.00
N GLY A 82 -0.01 -3.60 -8.31
CA GLY A 82 1.39 -3.82 -8.04
C GLY A 82 2.23 -3.28 -9.20
N ASP A 83 3.45 -2.85 -8.90
CA ASP A 83 4.36 -2.36 -9.92
C ASP A 83 4.94 -3.48 -10.77
N ASN A 84 4.87 -4.73 -10.31
CA ASN A 84 5.36 -5.88 -11.05
C ASN A 84 4.19 -6.58 -11.72
N PRO A 85 4.00 -6.40 -13.03
CA PRO A 85 2.85 -6.98 -13.71
C PRO A 85 2.86 -8.51 -13.78
N HIS A 86 4.03 -9.13 -13.57
CA HIS A 86 4.16 -10.58 -13.65
C HIS A 86 3.89 -11.29 -12.34
N ALA A 87 3.88 -10.57 -11.23
CA ALA A 87 3.78 -11.17 -9.91
C ALA A 87 2.78 -10.46 -9.02
N SER A 88 1.88 -9.69 -9.59
CA SER A 88 0.96 -8.88 -8.81
C SER A 88 -0.44 -9.45 -8.85
N THR A 89 -1.05 -9.56 -7.68
CA THR A 89 -2.49 -9.74 -7.52
C THR A 89 -3.02 -8.40 -7.04
N ASP A 90 -3.90 -7.79 -7.79
CA ASP A 90 -4.33 -6.43 -7.51
C ASP A 90 -5.81 -6.24 -7.86
N SER A 91 -6.24 -4.98 -7.92
CA SER A 91 -7.66 -4.67 -8.11
C SER A 91 -8.22 -5.17 -9.43
N ARG A 92 -7.39 -5.46 -10.41
CA ARG A 92 -7.87 -6.06 -11.66
C ARG A 92 -8.46 -7.45 -11.41
N HIS A 93 -8.04 -8.10 -10.32
CA HIS A 93 -8.48 -9.44 -9.95
C HIS A 93 -9.32 -9.45 -8.70
N LEU A 94 -9.02 -8.56 -7.75
CA LEU A 94 -9.59 -8.60 -6.41
C LEU A 94 -10.60 -7.50 -6.12
N GLY A 95 -10.78 -6.56 -7.04
CA GLY A 95 -11.67 -5.43 -6.82
C GLY A 95 -11.01 -4.34 -5.99
N SER A 96 -11.81 -3.51 -5.34
CA SER A 96 -11.26 -2.40 -4.57
C SER A 96 -10.71 -2.87 -3.24
N ALA A 97 -9.78 -2.10 -2.71
CA ALA A 97 -9.12 -2.39 -1.46
C ALA A 97 -9.30 -1.23 -0.49
N THR A 98 -9.11 -1.49 0.79
CA THR A 98 -9.21 -0.46 1.82
C THR A 98 -7.81 -0.05 2.25
N PRO A 99 -7.39 1.20 2.01
CA PRO A 99 -6.09 1.66 2.47
C PRO A 99 -6.08 1.79 3.99
N VAL A 100 -5.02 1.32 4.61
CA VAL A 100 -4.84 1.47 6.05
C VAL A 100 -3.67 2.37 6.39
N ALA A 101 -2.75 2.61 5.46
CA ALA A 101 -1.62 3.50 5.64
C ALA A 101 -1.05 3.90 4.29
N VAL A 102 -0.34 5.01 4.28
CA VAL A 102 0.37 5.49 3.08
C VAL A 102 1.86 5.37 3.35
N ALA A 103 2.60 4.77 2.43
CA ALA A 103 4.04 4.66 2.55
C ALA A 103 4.69 5.98 2.12
N LEU A 104 5.52 6.53 2.98
CA LEU A 104 6.17 7.81 2.76
C LEU A 104 7.59 7.65 2.25
N ALA A 105 8.29 6.62 2.72
CA ALA A 105 9.69 6.43 2.40
C ALA A 105 10.09 4.99 2.62
N ARG A 106 11.15 4.58 1.95
CA ARG A 106 11.85 3.34 2.26
C ARG A 106 12.94 3.66 3.28
N LEU A 107 12.99 2.88 4.34
CA LEU A 107 13.99 3.07 5.39
C LEU A 107 15.18 2.15 5.23
N HIS A 108 14.95 0.95 4.71
CA HIS A 108 15.97 -0.08 4.59
C HIS A 108 15.71 -0.88 3.32
N PRO A 109 16.71 -1.26 2.56
CA PRO A 109 18.14 -1.17 2.87
C PRO A 109 18.74 0.23 2.69
N THR A 110 18.16 1.07 1.88
CA THR A 110 18.68 2.42 1.62
C THR A 110 17.55 3.42 1.76
N PRO A 111 17.68 4.44 2.59
CA PRO A 111 16.64 5.46 2.74
C PRO A 111 16.35 6.16 1.42
N ARG A 112 15.07 6.29 1.12
CA ARG A 112 14.63 6.95 -0.11
C ARG A 112 13.17 7.36 0.04
N THR A 113 12.83 8.57 -0.38
CA THR A 113 11.44 8.98 -0.46
C THR A 113 10.77 8.24 -1.61
N LEU A 114 9.48 7.95 -1.44
CA LEU A 114 8.73 7.25 -2.47
C LEU A 114 7.99 8.26 -3.33
N ARG A 115 8.33 8.28 -4.60
CA ARG A 115 7.69 9.17 -5.56
C ARG A 115 6.34 8.58 -5.96
N ARG A 116 5.48 9.44 -6.50
CA ARG A 116 4.15 9.07 -6.95
C ARG A 116 4.06 9.14 -8.47
N PRO A 117 4.64 8.17 -9.18
CA PRO A 117 4.50 8.16 -10.63
C PRO A 117 3.04 7.91 -11.01
N THR A 118 2.69 8.30 -12.22
CA THR A 118 1.35 8.07 -12.73
C THR A 118 1.11 6.56 -12.87
N PRO A 119 0.02 6.02 -12.33
CA PRO A 119 -0.30 4.62 -12.51
C PRO A 119 -0.54 4.31 -13.98
N THR A 120 -0.13 3.11 -14.41
CA THR A 120 -0.29 2.70 -15.79
C THR A 120 -1.65 2.11 -16.07
N TRP A 121 -2.24 1.46 -15.08
CA TRP A 121 -3.56 0.87 -15.24
C TRP A 121 -4.64 1.88 -14.91
N ARG A 122 -5.68 1.93 -15.72
CA ARG A 122 -6.83 2.77 -15.46
C ARG A 122 -8.05 1.89 -15.31
N PRO A 123 -8.77 2.01 -14.18
CA PRO A 123 -9.98 1.21 -13.99
C PRO A 123 -11.03 1.58 -15.03
N PRO A 124 -11.86 0.62 -15.43
CA PRO A 124 -12.91 0.89 -16.41
C PRO A 124 -13.85 2.01 -16.02
N HIS A 125 -14.07 2.18 -14.73
CA HIS A 125 -15.02 3.18 -14.26
C HIS A 125 -14.43 4.54 -14.01
N SER A 126 -13.13 4.72 -14.14
CA SER A 126 -12.55 6.01 -13.79
C SER A 126 -13.07 7.12 -14.68
N ALA A 127 -13.29 6.84 -15.96
CA ALA A 127 -13.83 7.84 -16.86
C ALA A 127 -15.31 8.10 -16.57
N GLY A 128 -16.06 7.05 -16.33
CA GLY A 128 -17.47 7.18 -16.02
C GLY A 128 -17.71 7.90 -14.71
N SER A 129 -16.91 7.59 -13.71
CA SER A 129 -17.07 8.22 -12.42
C SER A 129 -16.63 9.66 -12.41
N ALA A 130 -15.80 10.03 -13.34
CA ALA A 130 -15.39 11.42 -13.47
C ALA A 130 -16.48 12.27 -14.07
N GLY A 131 -17.40 11.63 -14.74
CA GLY A 131 -18.51 12.34 -15.34
C GLY A 131 -19.55 12.76 -14.34
#